data_980c0b9fd6771a99454eac47005e5306
#
_entry.id   980c0b9fd6771a99454eac47005e5306
#
_cell.length_a   1.000
_cell.length_b   1.000
_cell.length_c   1.000
_cell.angle_alpha   90.00
_cell.angle_beta   90.00
_cell.angle_gamma   90.00
#
_symmetry.space_group_name_H-M   'P 1'
#
loop_
_entity.id
_entity.type
_entity.pdbx_description
1 polymer ?
#
loop_
_entity_poly.entity_id
_entity_poly.type
_entity_poly.pdbx_seq_one_letter_code
_entity_poly.pdbx_strand_id
1 'polypeptide(L)'
;MSPIEVLFQTANGTNATNATNASGGANATNATGTANATNASAGGVGGGQTFPETLSQLLGFGANPDPGLQFVFGMVGASLVATIFLTLAAFAGIWGKRKITAAFTDRIAVNRVGPFGLLIIVADAVRLLSKEVIIPDSVDRPAFDIAPFLVPFSAILGFAVIPLGTGLQLADPETGFVFVFAASSIASLGLLMSGYASNNKYSFLGGLRALAQNIAYEIPLVVTAASVVVFAGTLRLSEIVAMQTEALVTIAGVSIPSWFVFVNPFAFVLFLTANLAEVGRNPFDTPEAPGELVAGYMTEYSGAYFVLLYLGEFLHIFLGGAIVATLFLGGPAGPLLPGIVWMLIKILAVYLFTQWARSAVPRVRIDQLIEIGWKGLLVMSFANLVLTAIIVGFIA
;
A
#
# COMPACT_ATOMS: atom_id res chain seq x y z
N MET A 1 27.36 19.26 -14.58
CA MET A 1 26.91 17.92 -14.13
C MET A 1 25.41 17.92 -14.20
N SER A 2 24.81 16.99 -14.92
CA SER A 2 23.36 16.90 -14.99
C SER A 2 22.80 16.36 -13.68
N PRO A 3 21.57 16.72 -13.28
CA PRO A 3 20.95 16.24 -12.04
C PRO A 3 20.87 14.71 -11.96
N ILE A 4 20.95 14.03 -13.08
CA ILE A 4 20.92 12.58 -13.23
C ILE A 4 22.27 11.95 -12.89
N GLU A 5 23.39 12.62 -13.16
CA GLU A 5 24.74 12.15 -12.77
C GLU A 5 24.93 12.16 -11.24
N VAL A 6 24.27 13.08 -10.54
CA VAL A 6 24.32 13.14 -9.06
C VAL A 6 23.58 11.94 -8.46
N LEU A 7 22.47 11.50 -9.06
CA LEU A 7 21.72 10.31 -8.63
C LEU A 7 22.55 9.01 -8.74
N PHE A 8 23.42 8.91 -9.74
CA PHE A 8 24.26 7.71 -9.94
C PHE A 8 25.55 7.72 -9.13
N GLN A 9 26.10 8.91 -8.81
CA GLN A 9 27.28 8.99 -7.94
C GLN A 9 26.98 8.59 -6.49
N THR A 10 25.80 8.86 -5.98
CA THR A 10 25.38 8.39 -4.64
C THR A 10 25.17 6.88 -4.58
N ALA A 11 24.66 6.25 -5.64
CA ALA A 11 24.51 4.80 -5.70
C ALA A 11 25.83 4.03 -5.77
N ASN A 12 26.86 4.62 -6.40
CA ASN A 12 28.20 4.00 -6.48
C ASN A 12 29.12 4.36 -5.31
N GLY A 13 28.84 5.42 -4.56
CA GLY A 13 29.68 5.89 -3.45
C GLY A 13 29.68 4.97 -2.21
N THR A 14 28.63 4.17 -2.02
CA THR A 14 28.50 3.28 -0.86
C THR A 14 29.26 1.95 -0.99
N ASN A 15 29.65 1.55 -2.20
CA ASN A 15 30.37 0.29 -2.43
C ASN A 15 31.91 0.44 -2.48
N ALA A 16 32.45 1.66 -2.49
CA ALA A 16 33.90 1.87 -2.64
C ALA A 16 34.68 2.09 -1.32
N THR A 17 34.01 2.23 -0.17
CA THR A 17 34.69 2.54 1.12
C THR A 17 34.94 1.33 2.01
N ASN A 18 34.55 0.12 1.63
CA ASN A 18 34.74 -1.08 2.47
C ASN A 18 35.91 -2.00 2.07
N ALA A 19 36.80 -1.59 1.14
CA ALA A 19 37.86 -2.47 0.64
C ALA A 19 39.30 -2.09 1.04
N THR A 20 39.55 -1.07 1.85
CA THR A 20 40.90 -0.73 2.29
C THR A 20 40.92 -0.27 3.75
N ASN A 21 40.92 -1.19 4.70
CA ASN A 21 41.57 -0.99 6.00
C ASN A 21 41.61 -2.32 6.78
N ALA A 22 42.53 -3.19 6.40
CA ALA A 22 43.03 -4.28 7.22
C ALA A 22 44.53 -4.19 7.26
N SER A 23 45.10 -3.39 8.18
CA SER A 23 46.37 -3.64 8.84
C SER A 23 46.75 -2.49 9.80
N GLY A 24 46.96 -2.84 11.06
CA GLY A 24 47.93 -2.13 11.89
C GLY A 24 47.42 -1.41 13.13
N GLY A 25 47.61 -2.02 14.31
CA GLY A 25 48.18 -1.33 15.44
C GLY A 25 47.26 -0.84 16.56
N ALA A 26 47.39 -1.52 17.68
CA ALA A 26 46.87 -1.13 19.00
C ALA A 26 47.27 0.29 19.44
N ASN A 27 46.40 1.02 20.09
CA ASN A 27 46.64 1.55 21.45
C ASN A 27 45.35 2.17 22.06
N ALA A 28 45.20 1.85 23.34
CA ALA A 28 44.18 2.37 24.24
C ALA A 28 44.37 3.86 24.56
N THR A 29 43.30 4.60 24.76
CA THR A 29 43.12 5.48 25.95
C THR A 29 41.74 6.07 25.98
N ASN A 30 41.17 6.06 27.17
CA ASN A 30 39.91 6.68 27.61
C ASN A 30 39.76 8.15 27.24
N ALA A 31 38.58 8.55 26.78
CA ALA A 31 38.06 9.90 27.04
C ALA A 31 36.53 9.87 27.07
N THR A 32 35.97 10.00 28.27
CA THR A 32 34.62 10.45 28.56
C THR A 32 34.36 11.78 27.86
N GLY A 33 33.38 11.80 26.99
CA GLY A 33 32.92 13.01 26.29
C GLY A 33 31.42 13.02 26.17
N THR A 34 30.77 13.80 27.03
CA THR A 34 29.41 14.29 26.90
C THR A 34 29.13 14.78 25.50
N ALA A 35 28.27 14.10 24.75
CA ALA A 35 27.84 14.54 23.44
C ALA A 35 26.38 14.97 23.45
N ASN A 36 26.22 16.25 23.44
CA ASN A 36 25.27 17.13 22.77
C ASN A 36 24.00 16.48 22.17
N ALA A 37 22.92 16.74 22.90
CA ALA A 37 21.59 16.88 22.36
C ALA A 37 21.49 18.21 21.60
N THR A 38 21.74 18.24 20.30
CA THR A 38 21.27 19.28 19.38
C THR A 38 21.57 18.86 17.94
N ASN A 39 20.67 18.11 17.33
CA ASN A 39 20.46 18.11 15.89
C ASN A 39 19.06 17.59 15.58
N ALA A 40 18.06 18.37 16.02
CA ALA A 40 16.71 18.30 15.49
C ALA A 40 16.62 19.36 14.39
N SER A 41 17.13 19.07 13.21
CA SER A 41 16.86 19.90 12.04
C SER A 41 17.05 19.08 10.77
N ALA A 42 16.01 19.14 9.92
CA ALA A 42 15.88 18.55 8.61
C ALA A 42 15.72 17.02 8.61
N GLY A 43 14.45 16.57 8.49
CA GLY A 43 14.08 15.17 8.33
C GLY A 43 14.66 14.54 7.08
N GLY A 44 15.92 14.18 7.12
CA GLY A 44 16.49 13.21 6.22
C GLY A 44 15.86 11.86 6.55
N VAL A 45 15.21 11.22 5.59
CA VAL A 45 14.83 9.82 5.64
C VAL A 45 16.15 9.03 5.50
N GLY A 46 16.96 9.08 6.55
CA GLY A 46 18.21 8.31 6.67
C GLY A 46 17.88 6.91 7.16
N GLY A 47 18.30 5.93 6.39
CA GLY A 47 18.41 4.50 6.65
C GLY A 47 17.64 3.91 7.83
N GLY A 48 16.51 3.26 7.52
CA GLY A 48 16.14 1.97 8.09
C GLY A 48 15.97 1.79 9.61
N GLN A 49 15.65 2.82 10.40
CA GLN A 49 15.24 2.54 11.78
C GLN A 49 13.80 2.02 11.79
N THR A 50 13.66 0.79 12.23
CA THR A 50 12.33 0.17 12.39
C THR A 50 11.63 0.70 13.64
N PHE A 51 10.29 0.60 13.68
CA PHE A 51 9.50 1.06 14.83
C PHE A 51 9.95 0.44 16.16
N PRO A 52 10.27 -0.88 16.25
CA PRO A 52 10.81 -1.47 17.46
C PRO A 52 12.12 -0.82 17.94
N GLU A 53 13.02 -0.45 17.03
CA GLU A 53 14.28 0.20 17.37
C GLU A 53 14.08 1.64 17.85
N THR A 54 13.20 2.40 17.18
CA THR A 54 12.89 3.78 17.61
C THR A 54 12.19 3.81 18.96
N LEU A 55 11.27 2.89 19.21
CA LEU A 55 10.59 2.80 20.50
C LEU A 55 11.55 2.36 21.61
N SER A 56 12.47 1.45 21.34
CA SER A 56 13.49 1.02 22.31
C SER A 56 14.45 2.16 22.68
N GLN A 57 14.85 2.97 21.72
CA GLN A 57 15.68 4.16 21.97
C GLN A 57 14.93 5.21 22.80
N LEU A 58 13.66 5.48 22.48
CA LEU A 58 12.81 6.41 23.20
C LEU A 58 12.62 6.02 24.67
N LEU A 59 12.49 4.71 24.94
CA LEU A 59 12.32 4.15 26.29
C LEU A 59 13.65 3.89 27.03
N GLY A 60 14.80 4.20 26.41
CA GLY A 60 16.12 4.07 27.02
C GLY A 60 16.72 2.67 27.04
N PHE A 61 16.18 1.70 26.27
CA PHE A 61 16.70 0.35 26.17
C PHE A 61 17.85 0.18 25.14
N GLY A 62 18.23 1.27 24.43
CA GLY A 62 19.29 1.25 23.41
C GLY A 62 18.80 0.86 22.02
N ALA A 63 19.72 0.87 21.04
CA ALA A 63 19.39 0.62 19.63
C ALA A 63 19.12 -0.86 19.31
N ASN A 64 19.64 -1.79 20.11
CA ASN A 64 19.44 -3.23 19.95
C ASN A 64 18.86 -3.84 21.23
N PRO A 65 17.53 -3.79 21.40
CA PRO A 65 16.87 -4.42 22.55
C PRO A 65 16.93 -5.95 22.47
N ASP A 66 16.75 -6.61 23.61
CA ASP A 66 16.64 -8.07 23.66
C ASP A 66 15.57 -8.58 22.68
N PRO A 67 15.73 -9.78 22.07
CA PRO A 67 14.79 -10.33 21.09
C PRO A 67 13.34 -10.39 21.60
N GLY A 68 13.15 -10.62 22.91
CA GLY A 68 11.81 -10.61 23.53
C GLY A 68 11.18 -9.20 23.56
N LEU A 69 11.95 -8.17 23.88
CA LEU A 69 11.50 -6.79 23.87
C LEU A 69 11.24 -6.29 22.43
N GLN A 70 12.09 -6.70 21.48
CA GLN A 70 11.91 -6.41 20.06
C GLN A 70 10.57 -6.97 19.54
N PHE A 71 10.23 -8.19 19.92
CA PHE A 71 8.95 -8.81 19.59
C PHE A 71 7.76 -8.03 20.18
N VAL A 72 7.84 -7.65 21.47
CA VAL A 72 6.77 -6.87 22.13
C VAL A 72 6.59 -5.51 21.47
N PHE A 73 7.68 -4.80 21.19
CA PHE A 73 7.61 -3.50 20.51
C PHE A 73 7.10 -3.63 19.08
N GLY A 74 7.47 -4.71 18.37
CA GLY A 74 6.91 -5.06 17.06
C GLY A 74 5.40 -5.29 17.12
N MET A 75 4.89 -6.00 18.11
CA MET A 75 3.44 -6.19 18.31
C MET A 75 2.71 -4.88 18.59
N VAL A 76 3.30 -3.99 19.42
CA VAL A 76 2.73 -2.66 19.68
C VAL A 76 2.68 -1.83 18.40
N GLY A 77 3.76 -1.83 17.62
CA GLY A 77 3.80 -1.15 16.32
C GLY A 77 2.78 -1.72 15.34
N ALA A 78 2.67 -3.04 15.23
CA ALA A 78 1.69 -3.70 14.36
C ALA A 78 0.26 -3.34 14.75
N SER A 79 -0.06 -3.33 16.04
CA SER A 79 -1.39 -2.95 16.54
C SER A 79 -1.71 -1.48 16.25
N LEU A 80 -0.72 -0.60 16.36
CA LEU A 80 -0.87 0.83 16.08
C LEU A 80 -1.12 1.05 14.57
N VAL A 81 -0.30 0.47 13.70
CA VAL A 81 -0.48 0.54 12.24
C VAL A 81 -1.83 -0.03 11.84
N ALA A 82 -2.19 -1.21 12.32
CA ALA A 82 -3.51 -1.80 12.07
C ALA A 82 -4.64 -0.87 12.51
N THR A 83 -4.55 -0.27 13.69
CA THR A 83 -5.57 0.67 14.22
C THR A 83 -5.70 1.91 13.33
N ILE A 84 -4.59 2.49 12.87
CA ILE A 84 -4.61 3.65 11.94
C ILE A 84 -5.36 3.29 10.67
N PHE A 85 -5.02 2.18 10.02
CA PHE A 85 -5.64 1.79 8.75
C PHE A 85 -7.07 1.29 8.90
N LEU A 86 -7.41 0.59 9.99
CA LEU A 86 -8.78 0.23 10.31
C LEU A 86 -9.65 1.47 10.53
N THR A 87 -9.13 2.47 11.26
CA THR A 87 -9.82 3.74 11.46
C THR A 87 -9.99 4.49 10.13
N LEU A 88 -8.95 4.53 9.30
CA LEU A 88 -8.99 5.15 7.98
C LEU A 88 -10.00 4.44 7.07
N ALA A 89 -10.01 3.11 7.07
CA ALA A 89 -10.97 2.30 6.31
C ALA A 89 -12.42 2.56 6.77
N ALA A 90 -12.66 2.68 8.07
CA ALA A 90 -13.98 2.98 8.59
C ALA A 90 -14.43 4.41 8.23
N PHE A 91 -13.62 5.42 8.53
CA PHE A 91 -14.00 6.82 8.34
C PHE A 91 -13.90 7.26 6.87
N ALA A 92 -12.73 7.18 6.25
CA ALA A 92 -12.57 7.60 4.87
C ALA A 92 -13.20 6.58 3.90
N GLY A 93 -13.03 5.28 4.13
CA GLY A 93 -13.57 4.22 3.30
C GLY A 93 -15.10 4.24 3.25
N ILE A 94 -15.78 4.04 4.37
CA ILE A 94 -17.22 3.87 4.39
C ILE A 94 -17.96 5.23 4.30
N TRP A 95 -17.60 6.18 5.16
CA TRP A 95 -18.24 7.50 5.18
C TRP A 95 -17.86 8.34 3.96
N GLY A 96 -16.56 8.42 3.63
CA GLY A 96 -16.05 9.16 2.50
C GLY A 96 -16.63 8.66 1.17
N LYS A 97 -16.69 7.33 0.96
CA LYS A 97 -17.36 6.71 -0.19
C LYS A 97 -18.79 7.23 -0.38
N ARG A 98 -19.58 7.26 0.70
CA ARG A 98 -20.98 7.72 0.65
C ARG A 98 -21.09 9.21 0.33
N LYS A 99 -20.23 10.05 0.92
CA LYS A 99 -20.21 11.50 0.68
C LYS A 99 -19.75 11.85 -0.73
N ILE A 100 -18.66 11.28 -1.18
CA ILE A 100 -18.08 11.56 -2.51
C ILE A 100 -19.05 11.09 -3.60
N THR A 101 -19.52 9.83 -3.52
CA THR A 101 -20.48 9.32 -4.51
C THR A 101 -21.76 10.17 -4.57
N ALA A 102 -22.28 10.63 -3.41
CA ALA A 102 -23.46 11.47 -3.38
C ALA A 102 -23.22 12.86 -4.01
N ALA A 103 -22.03 13.44 -3.82
CA ALA A 103 -21.65 14.70 -4.46
C ALA A 103 -21.62 14.59 -5.99
N PHE A 104 -21.12 13.46 -6.54
CA PHE A 104 -21.11 13.22 -7.99
C PHE A 104 -22.48 12.86 -8.58
N THR A 105 -23.40 12.31 -7.76
CA THR A 105 -24.74 11.96 -8.20
C THR A 105 -25.78 13.03 -7.87
N ASP A 106 -25.33 14.23 -7.48
CA ASP A 106 -26.16 15.39 -7.12
C ASP A 106 -27.28 15.06 -6.13
N ARG A 107 -26.94 14.34 -5.06
CA ARG A 107 -27.86 13.96 -3.99
C ARG A 107 -27.30 14.26 -2.61
N ILE A 108 -28.17 14.46 -1.63
CA ILE A 108 -27.78 14.64 -0.24
C ILE A 108 -27.31 13.30 0.31
N ALA A 109 -26.03 13.25 0.73
CA ALA A 109 -25.48 12.09 1.43
C ALA A 109 -26.00 12.00 2.88
N VAL A 110 -25.54 10.97 3.59
CA VAL A 110 -25.84 10.77 5.00
C VAL A 110 -25.50 12.02 5.83
N ASN A 111 -26.51 12.63 6.46
CA ASN A 111 -26.37 13.91 7.16
C ASN A 111 -27.03 13.94 8.54
N ARG A 112 -27.90 12.96 8.88
CA ARG A 112 -28.79 13.04 10.05
C ARG A 112 -28.25 12.39 11.33
N VAL A 113 -27.25 11.51 11.25
CA VAL A 113 -26.73 10.76 12.41
C VAL A 113 -25.42 11.39 12.84
N GLY A 114 -25.46 12.26 13.82
CA GLY A 114 -24.32 13.05 14.31
C GLY A 114 -23.88 14.19 13.38
N PRO A 115 -22.81 14.92 13.75
CA PRO A 115 -22.29 16.00 12.91
C PRO A 115 -21.83 15.47 11.55
N PHE A 116 -22.39 16.01 10.47
CA PHE A 116 -22.13 15.59 9.09
C PHE A 116 -22.39 14.10 8.79
N GLY A 117 -23.16 13.39 9.64
CA GLY A 117 -23.45 11.97 9.49
C GLY A 117 -22.30 11.04 9.89
N LEU A 118 -21.34 11.50 10.69
CA LEU A 118 -20.17 10.72 11.06
C LEU A 118 -20.50 9.49 11.93
N LEU A 119 -21.50 9.63 12.82
CA LEU A 119 -21.89 8.56 13.73
C LEU A 119 -22.60 7.38 13.02
N ILE A 120 -22.94 7.50 11.74
CA ILE A 120 -23.51 6.38 10.98
C ILE A 120 -22.57 5.18 10.89
N ILE A 121 -21.25 5.43 10.91
CA ILE A 121 -20.24 4.37 10.88
C ILE A 121 -20.41 3.46 12.10
N VAL A 122 -20.54 4.09 13.28
CA VAL A 122 -20.72 3.35 14.53
C VAL A 122 -22.07 2.63 14.52
N ALA A 123 -23.12 3.28 14.06
CA ALA A 123 -24.45 2.68 13.96
C ALA A 123 -24.47 1.48 12.98
N ASP A 124 -23.78 1.60 11.84
CA ASP A 124 -23.66 0.50 10.86
C ASP A 124 -22.80 -0.65 11.43
N ALA A 125 -21.70 -0.34 12.13
CA ALA A 125 -20.87 -1.35 12.77
C ALA A 125 -21.64 -2.13 13.82
N VAL A 126 -22.36 -1.45 14.73
CA VAL A 126 -23.20 -2.09 15.75
C VAL A 126 -24.29 -2.93 15.07
N ARG A 127 -24.94 -2.40 14.06
CA ARG A 127 -26.02 -3.13 13.34
C ARG A 127 -25.47 -4.39 12.65
N LEU A 128 -24.30 -4.33 12.02
CA LEU A 128 -23.70 -5.48 11.33
C LEU A 128 -23.18 -6.53 12.31
N LEU A 129 -22.57 -6.11 13.42
CA LEU A 129 -22.06 -7.03 14.44
C LEU A 129 -23.17 -7.67 15.29
N SER A 130 -24.32 -6.99 15.45
CA SER A 130 -25.49 -7.54 16.16
C SER A 130 -26.36 -8.46 15.30
N LYS A 131 -26.08 -8.58 13.99
CA LYS A 131 -26.80 -9.52 13.12
C LYS A 131 -26.41 -10.95 13.44
N GLU A 132 -27.39 -11.83 13.38
CA GLU A 132 -27.20 -13.27 13.46
C GLU A 132 -26.28 -13.76 12.32
N VAL A 133 -25.33 -14.62 12.67
CA VAL A 133 -24.45 -15.26 11.68
C VAL A 133 -25.13 -16.53 11.21
N ILE A 134 -25.72 -16.47 10.02
CA ILE A 134 -26.38 -17.61 9.39
C ILE A 134 -25.36 -18.27 8.46
N ILE A 135 -25.11 -19.55 8.69
CA ILE A 135 -24.19 -20.37 7.88
C ILE A 135 -25.02 -21.48 7.23
N PRO A 136 -25.05 -21.58 5.89
CA PRO A 136 -25.74 -22.64 5.19
C PRO A 136 -25.18 -24.03 5.54
N ASP A 137 -26.02 -25.07 5.56
CA ASP A 137 -25.60 -26.43 5.91
C ASP A 137 -24.69 -27.07 4.87
N SER A 138 -24.70 -26.59 3.64
CA SER A 138 -23.97 -27.14 2.50
C SER A 138 -22.56 -26.57 2.32
N VAL A 139 -22.09 -25.68 3.20
CA VAL A 139 -20.77 -25.03 3.08
C VAL A 139 -19.64 -25.93 3.53
N ASP A 140 -18.45 -25.73 2.91
CA ASP A 140 -17.20 -26.32 3.39
C ASP A 140 -16.66 -25.47 4.56
N ARG A 141 -17.00 -25.90 5.79
CA ARG A 141 -16.76 -25.12 7.03
C ARG A 141 -15.33 -24.60 7.21
N PRO A 142 -14.26 -25.42 7.11
CA PRO A 142 -12.90 -24.91 7.34
C PRO A 142 -12.51 -23.80 6.39
N ALA A 143 -12.84 -23.95 5.11
CA ALA A 143 -12.52 -22.94 4.10
C ALA A 143 -13.41 -21.71 4.23
N PHE A 144 -14.70 -21.89 4.55
CA PHE A 144 -15.67 -20.81 4.73
C PHE A 144 -15.29 -19.90 5.92
N ASP A 145 -14.84 -20.49 7.03
CA ASP A 145 -14.48 -19.73 8.21
C ASP A 145 -13.12 -18.99 8.07
N ILE A 146 -12.15 -19.55 7.33
CA ILE A 146 -10.81 -18.95 7.16
C ILE A 146 -10.80 -17.85 6.09
N ALA A 147 -11.56 -18.00 5.02
CA ALA A 147 -11.55 -17.07 3.88
C ALA A 147 -11.74 -15.58 4.27
N PRO A 148 -12.72 -15.20 5.13
CA PRO A 148 -12.92 -13.82 5.52
C PRO A 148 -11.75 -13.19 6.30
N PHE A 149 -10.91 -14.01 6.94
CA PHE A 149 -9.74 -13.51 7.65
C PHE A 149 -8.54 -13.32 6.74
N LEU A 150 -8.40 -14.12 5.68
CA LEU A 150 -7.27 -14.01 4.74
C LEU A 150 -7.23 -12.66 4.03
N VAL A 151 -8.37 -12.11 3.65
CA VAL A 151 -8.45 -10.86 2.90
C VAL A 151 -7.92 -9.66 3.72
N PRO A 152 -8.44 -9.33 4.93
CA PRO A 152 -7.89 -8.24 5.72
C PRO A 152 -6.46 -8.53 6.22
N PHE A 153 -6.13 -9.79 6.51
CA PHE A 153 -4.80 -10.19 6.96
C PHE A 153 -3.72 -9.87 5.92
N SER A 154 -3.98 -10.16 4.65
CA SER A 154 -3.04 -9.87 3.55
C SER A 154 -2.74 -8.37 3.42
N ALA A 155 -3.75 -7.51 3.57
CA ALA A 155 -3.57 -6.08 3.55
C ALA A 155 -2.74 -5.58 4.75
N ILE A 156 -3.05 -6.06 5.97
CA ILE A 156 -2.30 -5.68 7.18
C ILE A 156 -0.84 -6.13 7.06
N LEU A 157 -0.60 -7.33 6.51
CA LEU A 157 0.74 -7.83 6.27
C LEU A 157 1.52 -6.94 5.28
N GLY A 158 0.86 -6.46 4.22
CA GLY A 158 1.46 -5.52 3.27
C GLY A 158 1.87 -4.20 3.92
N PHE A 159 1.06 -3.66 4.83
CA PHE A 159 1.39 -2.42 5.55
C PHE A 159 2.61 -2.54 6.47
N ALA A 160 2.99 -3.75 6.89
CA ALA A 160 4.14 -3.95 7.78
C ALA A 160 5.47 -3.45 7.18
N VAL A 161 5.60 -3.47 5.86
CA VAL A 161 6.83 -3.13 5.15
C VAL A 161 6.81 -1.71 4.56
N ILE A 162 5.63 -1.07 4.51
CA ILE A 162 5.50 0.27 3.95
C ILE A 162 6.03 1.32 4.94
N PRO A 163 6.95 2.22 4.51
CA PRO A 163 7.43 3.32 5.33
C PRO A 163 6.36 4.40 5.50
N LEU A 164 5.68 4.41 6.64
CA LEU A 164 4.62 5.38 6.96
C LEU A 164 5.14 6.71 7.48
N GLY A 165 6.38 6.73 7.97
CA GLY A 165 7.02 7.92 8.54
C GLY A 165 8.40 7.59 9.07
N THR A 166 9.12 8.59 9.55
CA THR A 166 10.41 8.40 10.22
C THR A 166 10.21 7.53 11.46
N GLY A 167 10.79 6.32 11.45
CA GLY A 167 10.66 5.37 12.56
C GLY A 167 9.29 4.71 12.71
N LEU A 168 8.40 4.80 11.72
CA LEU A 168 7.10 4.12 11.74
C LEU A 168 7.01 3.08 10.61
N GLN A 169 8.03 2.28 10.45
CA GLN A 169 8.09 1.09 9.59
C GLN A 169 8.29 -0.12 10.49
N LEU A 170 7.47 -1.15 10.33
CA LEU A 170 7.54 -2.32 11.22
C LEU A 170 8.72 -3.24 10.85
N ALA A 171 8.94 -3.43 9.56
CA ALA A 171 10.03 -4.23 9.01
C ALA A 171 10.57 -3.59 7.73
N ASP A 172 11.88 -3.61 7.55
CA ASP A 172 12.54 -3.11 6.34
C ASP A 172 13.43 -4.20 5.71
N PRO A 173 12.82 -5.25 5.13
CA PRO A 173 13.58 -6.30 4.48
C PRO A 173 14.20 -5.79 3.18
N GLU A 174 15.38 -6.34 2.80
CA GLU A 174 16.03 -6.03 1.53
C GLU A 174 15.16 -6.30 0.30
N THR A 175 14.23 -7.26 0.42
CA THR A 175 13.26 -7.62 -0.62
C THR A 175 11.86 -7.06 -0.35
N GLY A 176 11.76 -5.89 0.30
CA GLY A 176 10.50 -5.27 0.72
C GLY A 176 9.49 -5.09 -0.40
N PHE A 177 9.97 -4.74 -1.59
CA PHE A 177 9.17 -4.64 -2.80
C PHE A 177 8.45 -5.96 -3.13
N VAL A 178 9.20 -7.07 -3.20
CA VAL A 178 8.62 -8.39 -3.53
C VAL A 178 7.65 -8.84 -2.43
N PHE A 179 7.99 -8.58 -1.16
CA PHE A 179 7.16 -8.94 -0.04
C PHE A 179 5.77 -8.29 -0.08
N VAL A 180 5.67 -7.00 -0.41
CA VAL A 180 4.38 -6.29 -0.48
C VAL A 180 3.46 -6.89 -1.53
N PHE A 181 3.98 -7.20 -2.72
CA PHE A 181 3.18 -7.83 -3.78
C PHE A 181 2.83 -9.29 -3.47
N ALA A 182 3.76 -10.04 -2.86
CA ALA A 182 3.45 -11.40 -2.39
C ALA A 182 2.39 -11.40 -1.27
N ALA A 183 2.40 -10.40 -0.39
CA ALA A 183 1.36 -10.25 0.63
C ALA A 183 0.01 -9.90 0.01
N SER A 184 -0.05 -9.00 -0.99
CA SER A 184 -1.31 -8.62 -1.64
C SER A 184 -1.97 -9.78 -2.36
N SER A 185 -1.19 -10.68 -3.01
CA SER A 185 -1.73 -11.83 -3.74
C SER A 185 -2.43 -12.88 -2.86
N ILE A 186 -2.18 -12.89 -1.54
CA ILE A 186 -2.91 -13.75 -0.59
C ILE A 186 -4.42 -13.41 -0.58
N ALA A 187 -4.78 -12.14 -0.82
CA ALA A 187 -6.18 -11.74 -0.86
C ALA A 187 -6.97 -12.44 -1.98
N SER A 188 -6.37 -12.62 -3.15
CA SER A 188 -7.02 -13.32 -4.26
C SER A 188 -7.35 -14.76 -3.93
N LEU A 189 -6.50 -15.45 -3.15
CA LEU A 189 -6.80 -16.77 -2.60
C LEU A 189 -7.97 -16.72 -1.62
N GLY A 190 -8.02 -15.72 -0.75
CA GLY A 190 -9.14 -15.51 0.18
C GLY A 190 -10.47 -15.31 -0.54
N LEU A 191 -10.49 -14.50 -1.60
CA LEU A 191 -11.68 -14.26 -2.41
C LEU A 191 -12.15 -15.52 -3.16
N LEU A 192 -11.22 -16.26 -3.77
CA LEU A 192 -11.54 -17.53 -4.42
C LEU A 192 -12.09 -18.55 -3.41
N MET A 193 -11.42 -18.67 -2.25
CA MET A 193 -11.81 -19.61 -1.20
C MET A 193 -13.20 -19.27 -0.64
N SER A 194 -13.53 -17.99 -0.48
CA SER A 194 -14.86 -17.55 -0.06
C SER A 194 -15.94 -17.94 -1.06
N GLY A 195 -15.67 -17.75 -2.36
CA GLY A 195 -16.58 -18.16 -3.42
C GLY A 195 -16.79 -19.68 -3.50
N TYR A 196 -15.71 -20.45 -3.41
CA TYR A 196 -15.73 -21.91 -3.50
C TYR A 196 -16.43 -22.54 -2.28
N ALA A 197 -16.02 -22.15 -1.07
CA ALA A 197 -16.51 -22.73 0.17
C ALA A 197 -18.01 -22.49 0.44
N SER A 198 -18.58 -21.46 -0.18
CA SER A 198 -20.01 -21.11 -0.06
C SER A 198 -20.95 -22.13 -0.73
N ASN A 199 -20.43 -23.04 -1.56
CA ASN A 199 -21.20 -24.05 -2.32
C ASN A 199 -22.45 -23.48 -3.05
N ASN A 200 -22.37 -22.24 -3.48
CA ASN A 200 -23.40 -21.54 -4.24
C ASN A 200 -22.85 -21.15 -5.61
N LYS A 201 -23.61 -21.43 -6.66
CA LYS A 201 -23.20 -21.15 -8.07
C LYS A 201 -22.87 -19.66 -8.31
N TYR A 202 -23.61 -18.73 -7.69
CA TYR A 202 -23.38 -17.29 -7.84
C TYR A 202 -22.10 -16.86 -7.10
N SER A 203 -21.91 -17.38 -5.89
CA SER A 203 -20.71 -17.12 -5.11
C SER A 203 -19.46 -17.70 -5.78
N PHE A 204 -19.54 -18.91 -6.30
CA PHE A 204 -18.46 -19.55 -7.04
C PHE A 204 -18.06 -18.78 -8.29
N LEU A 205 -19.03 -18.36 -9.11
CA LEU A 205 -18.76 -17.52 -10.27
C LEU A 205 -18.17 -16.17 -9.91
N GLY A 206 -18.62 -15.56 -8.80
CA GLY A 206 -18.03 -14.32 -8.26
C GLY A 206 -16.57 -14.50 -7.86
N GLY A 207 -16.25 -15.56 -7.14
CA GLY A 207 -14.88 -15.91 -6.76
C GLY A 207 -13.94 -16.18 -7.94
N LEU A 208 -14.42 -16.92 -8.96
CA LEU A 208 -13.66 -17.14 -10.19
C LEU A 208 -13.42 -15.85 -10.98
N ARG A 209 -14.42 -14.96 -11.05
CA ARG A 209 -14.26 -13.65 -11.69
C ARG A 209 -13.26 -12.78 -10.95
N ALA A 210 -13.28 -12.80 -9.61
CA ALA A 210 -12.29 -12.10 -8.78
C ALA A 210 -10.87 -12.60 -9.05
N LEU A 211 -10.67 -13.91 -9.06
CA LEU A 211 -9.36 -14.50 -9.33
C LEU A 211 -8.87 -14.18 -10.74
N ALA A 212 -9.73 -14.33 -11.76
CA ALA A 212 -9.36 -14.02 -13.14
C ALA A 212 -8.97 -12.54 -13.34
N GLN A 213 -9.69 -11.63 -12.68
CA GLN A 213 -9.38 -10.21 -12.68
C GLN A 213 -8.04 -9.95 -12.00
N ASN A 214 -7.82 -10.44 -10.77
CA ASN A 214 -6.60 -10.21 -10.02
C ASN A 214 -5.38 -10.71 -10.79
N ILE A 215 -5.38 -11.93 -11.32
CA ILE A 215 -4.26 -12.45 -12.13
C ILE A 215 -3.99 -11.57 -13.36
N ALA A 216 -5.03 -11.10 -14.03
CA ALA A 216 -4.87 -10.28 -15.24
C ALA A 216 -4.25 -8.91 -14.97
N TYR A 217 -4.40 -8.36 -13.77
CA TYR A 217 -3.93 -7.01 -13.42
C TYR A 217 -2.74 -7.00 -12.47
N GLU A 218 -2.55 -8.02 -11.64
CA GLU A 218 -1.39 -8.16 -10.75
C GLU A 218 -0.07 -8.25 -11.53
N ILE A 219 -0.05 -9.00 -12.65
CA ILE A 219 1.15 -9.13 -13.48
C ILE A 219 1.57 -7.79 -14.10
N PRO A 220 0.72 -7.04 -14.83
CA PRO A 220 1.04 -5.69 -15.31
C PRO A 220 1.44 -4.74 -14.21
N LEU A 221 0.81 -4.83 -13.04
CA LEU A 221 1.08 -4.00 -11.88
C LEU A 221 2.50 -4.21 -11.35
N VAL A 222 2.91 -5.47 -11.15
CA VAL A 222 4.26 -5.83 -10.71
C VAL A 222 5.31 -5.44 -11.75
N VAL A 223 5.05 -5.68 -13.05
CA VAL A 223 5.97 -5.31 -14.13
C VAL A 223 6.14 -3.78 -14.22
N THR A 224 5.05 -3.03 -14.05
CA THR A 224 5.14 -1.56 -14.03
C THR A 224 5.89 -1.05 -12.81
N ALA A 225 5.66 -1.63 -11.64
CA ALA A 225 6.40 -1.30 -10.42
C ALA A 225 7.88 -1.68 -10.53
N ALA A 226 8.22 -2.77 -11.24
CA ALA A 226 9.60 -3.16 -11.51
C ALA A 226 10.37 -2.11 -12.30
N SER A 227 9.71 -1.29 -13.12
CA SER A 227 10.38 -0.15 -13.80
C SER A 227 10.94 0.87 -12.81
N VAL A 228 10.26 1.08 -11.67
CA VAL A 228 10.75 1.93 -10.58
C VAL A 228 11.96 1.30 -9.91
N VAL A 229 11.92 -0.02 -9.68
CA VAL A 229 13.06 -0.77 -9.11
C VAL A 229 14.29 -0.73 -10.00
N VAL A 230 14.12 -0.89 -11.32
CA VAL A 230 15.22 -0.77 -12.29
C VAL A 230 15.85 0.62 -12.24
N PHE A 231 15.03 1.66 -12.06
CA PHE A 231 15.53 3.03 -11.94
C PHE A 231 16.24 3.27 -10.60
N ALA A 232 15.68 2.73 -9.51
CA ALA A 232 16.23 2.89 -8.15
C ALA A 232 17.44 1.98 -7.86
N GLY A 233 17.60 0.86 -8.56
CA GLY A 233 18.68 -0.12 -8.33
C GLY A 233 18.56 -0.89 -7.00
N THR A 234 17.43 -0.78 -6.29
CA THR A 234 17.19 -1.42 -4.99
C THR A 234 15.76 -1.96 -4.88
N LEU A 235 15.57 -3.04 -4.09
CA LEU A 235 14.27 -3.62 -3.77
C LEU A 235 13.75 -3.17 -2.39
N ARG A 236 14.57 -2.43 -1.63
CA ARG A 236 14.23 -1.93 -0.30
C ARG A 236 13.38 -0.67 -0.43
N LEU A 237 12.17 -0.69 0.15
CA LEU A 237 11.22 0.41 0.01
C LEU A 237 11.69 1.71 0.67
N SER A 238 12.40 1.63 1.77
CA SER A 238 12.99 2.80 2.46
C SER A 238 14.02 3.52 1.58
N GLU A 239 14.86 2.78 0.86
CA GLU A 239 15.86 3.34 -0.06
C GLU A 239 15.20 3.97 -1.29
N ILE A 240 14.16 3.32 -1.87
CA ILE A 240 13.36 3.88 -2.98
C ILE A 240 12.76 5.23 -2.58
N VAL A 241 12.25 5.35 -1.34
CA VAL A 241 11.72 6.61 -0.81
C VAL A 241 12.84 7.62 -0.59
N ALA A 242 13.98 7.21 -0.03
CA ALA A 242 15.13 8.10 0.22
C ALA A 242 15.63 8.76 -1.08
N MET A 243 15.72 8.02 -2.18
CA MET A 243 16.10 8.55 -3.49
C MET A 243 15.12 9.62 -4.02
N GLN A 244 13.85 9.50 -3.70
CA GLN A 244 12.82 10.48 -4.11
C GLN A 244 12.82 11.75 -3.27
N THR A 245 13.55 11.81 -2.14
CA THR A 245 13.66 13.02 -1.31
C THR A 245 14.67 14.01 -1.84
N GLU A 246 15.60 13.58 -2.69
CA GLU A 246 16.58 14.46 -3.31
C GLU A 246 15.91 15.41 -4.30
N ALA A 247 16.44 16.62 -4.42
CA ALA A 247 15.89 17.63 -5.34
C ALA A 247 16.30 17.34 -6.79
N LEU A 248 15.34 17.12 -7.67
CA LEU A 248 15.58 16.94 -9.10
C LEU A 248 16.09 18.26 -9.74
N VAL A 249 15.45 19.37 -9.44
CA VAL A 249 15.77 20.71 -9.96
C VAL A 249 15.37 21.76 -8.93
N THR A 250 16.22 22.77 -8.73
CA THR A 250 15.90 23.96 -7.95
C THR A 250 15.58 25.11 -8.90
N ILE A 251 14.31 25.52 -8.96
CA ILE A 251 13.85 26.66 -9.76
C ILE A 251 13.45 27.77 -8.82
N ALA A 252 14.09 28.94 -8.93
CA ALA A 252 13.78 30.14 -8.15
C ALA A 252 13.75 29.92 -6.61
N GLY A 253 14.61 29.05 -6.09
CA GLY A 253 14.68 28.76 -4.64
C GLY A 253 13.66 27.72 -4.13
N VAL A 254 12.84 27.16 -5.03
CA VAL A 254 11.96 26.03 -4.73
C VAL A 254 12.58 24.75 -5.26
N SER A 255 12.90 23.82 -4.39
CA SER A 255 13.38 22.50 -4.77
C SER A 255 12.21 21.60 -5.16
N ILE A 256 12.20 21.15 -6.41
CA ILE A 256 11.23 20.13 -6.88
C ILE A 256 11.81 18.77 -6.52
N PRO A 257 11.12 17.94 -5.70
CA PRO A 257 11.60 16.63 -5.34
C PRO A 257 11.62 15.69 -6.55
N SER A 258 12.55 14.74 -6.56
CA SER A 258 12.70 13.74 -7.62
C SER A 258 11.66 12.63 -7.55
N TRP A 259 10.38 12.96 -7.39
CA TRP A 259 9.34 11.95 -7.38
C TRP A 259 9.26 11.22 -8.72
N PHE A 260 9.16 9.92 -8.67
CA PHE A 260 9.12 9.10 -9.89
C PHE A 260 7.89 9.38 -10.78
N VAL A 261 6.84 10.00 -10.26
CA VAL A 261 5.73 10.50 -11.07
C VAL A 261 6.19 11.52 -12.13
N PHE A 262 7.22 12.32 -11.86
CA PHE A 262 7.77 13.28 -12.83
C PHE A 262 8.82 12.64 -13.74
N VAL A 263 9.54 11.64 -13.26
CA VAL A 263 10.58 10.93 -14.01
C VAL A 263 9.97 9.96 -15.03
N ASN A 264 8.97 9.20 -14.61
CA ASN A 264 8.27 8.24 -15.47
C ASN A 264 6.74 8.36 -15.29
N PRO A 265 6.12 9.42 -15.85
CA PRO A 265 4.66 9.63 -15.74
C PRO A 265 3.85 8.52 -16.41
N PHE A 266 4.41 7.87 -17.43
CA PHE A 266 3.74 6.77 -18.11
C PHE A 266 3.61 5.55 -17.21
N ALA A 267 4.68 5.17 -16.48
CA ALA A 267 4.61 4.11 -15.46
C ALA A 267 3.57 4.43 -14.37
N PHE A 268 3.52 5.70 -13.93
CA PHE A 268 2.54 6.11 -12.92
C PHE A 268 1.11 5.89 -13.37
N VAL A 269 0.75 6.28 -14.61
CA VAL A 269 -0.59 6.09 -15.15
C VAL A 269 -0.92 4.62 -15.33
N LEU A 270 0.01 3.81 -15.85
CA LEU A 270 -0.17 2.36 -16.00
C LEU A 270 -0.36 1.69 -14.63
N PHE A 271 0.46 2.04 -13.64
CA PHE A 271 0.36 1.50 -12.29
C PHE A 271 -0.98 1.88 -11.64
N LEU A 272 -1.38 3.14 -11.77
CA LEU A 272 -2.63 3.64 -11.18
C LEU A 272 -3.86 2.95 -11.79
N THR A 273 -3.85 2.69 -13.11
CA THR A 273 -4.94 1.96 -13.78
C THR A 273 -4.97 0.49 -13.39
N ALA A 274 -3.82 -0.18 -13.31
CA ALA A 274 -3.71 -1.55 -12.85
C ALA A 274 -4.15 -1.70 -11.38
N ASN A 275 -3.71 -0.80 -10.51
CA ASN A 275 -4.11 -0.76 -9.09
C ASN A 275 -5.62 -0.56 -8.91
N LEU A 276 -6.24 0.31 -9.72
CA LEU A 276 -7.69 0.50 -9.69
C LEU A 276 -8.45 -0.79 -10.04
N ALA A 277 -7.91 -1.56 -10.98
CA ALA A 277 -8.50 -2.83 -11.42
C ALA A 277 -8.27 -3.96 -10.41
N GLU A 278 -7.09 -4.02 -9.77
CA GLU A 278 -6.77 -5.01 -8.73
C GLU A 278 -7.68 -4.85 -7.51
N VAL A 279 -7.94 -3.61 -7.11
CA VAL A 279 -8.84 -3.32 -5.99
C VAL A 279 -10.31 -3.66 -6.30
N GLY A 280 -10.66 -3.97 -7.56
CA GLY A 280 -12.01 -4.37 -7.95
C GLY A 280 -13.06 -3.27 -7.83
N ARG A 281 -12.69 -1.99 -8.01
CA ARG A 281 -13.64 -0.87 -7.99
C ARG A 281 -14.10 -0.48 -9.38
N ASN A 282 -15.32 0.05 -9.51
CA ASN A 282 -15.81 0.55 -10.80
C ASN A 282 -14.73 1.43 -11.46
N PRO A 283 -14.45 1.24 -12.75
CA PRO A 283 -15.21 0.47 -13.76
C PRO A 283 -14.98 -1.05 -13.73
N PHE A 284 -14.14 -1.58 -12.85
CA PHE A 284 -13.68 -2.98 -12.81
C PHE A 284 -14.34 -3.83 -11.72
N ASP A 285 -15.55 -3.47 -11.27
CA ASP A 285 -16.35 -4.15 -10.24
C ASP A 285 -17.10 -5.37 -10.80
N THR A 286 -16.33 -6.35 -11.31
CA THR A 286 -16.91 -7.57 -11.91
C THR A 286 -17.18 -8.70 -10.91
N PRO A 287 -16.45 -8.83 -9.79
CA PRO A 287 -16.68 -9.88 -8.80
C PRO A 287 -17.96 -9.71 -7.99
N GLU A 288 -18.31 -8.47 -7.60
CA GLU A 288 -19.52 -8.18 -6.83
C GLU A 288 -20.76 -8.13 -7.71
N ALA A 289 -20.68 -7.53 -8.87
CA ALA A 289 -21.67 -7.45 -9.92
C ALA A 289 -23.14 -7.56 -9.48
N PRO A 290 -23.70 -6.61 -8.70
CA PRO A 290 -25.02 -6.78 -8.07
C PRO A 290 -26.16 -7.03 -9.07
N GLY A 291 -26.01 -6.58 -10.31
CA GLY A 291 -27.00 -6.84 -11.39
C GLY A 291 -26.89 -8.22 -12.05
N GLU A 292 -25.81 -8.98 -11.82
CA GLU A 292 -25.55 -10.28 -12.47
C GLU A 292 -25.45 -11.43 -11.46
N LEU A 293 -24.77 -11.23 -10.32
CA LEU A 293 -24.37 -12.27 -9.36
C LEU A 293 -24.92 -12.05 -7.95
N VAL A 294 -25.95 -11.21 -7.78
CA VAL A 294 -26.55 -10.83 -6.49
C VAL A 294 -25.57 -10.06 -5.61
N ALA A 295 -24.58 -10.73 -4.97
CA ALA A 295 -23.51 -10.12 -4.19
C ALA A 295 -22.15 -10.83 -4.45
N GLY A 296 -22.05 -11.57 -5.55
CA GLY A 296 -20.82 -12.29 -5.93
C GLY A 296 -20.35 -13.24 -4.82
N TYR A 297 -19.03 -13.22 -4.54
CA TYR A 297 -18.40 -14.08 -3.53
C TYR A 297 -18.90 -13.86 -2.09
N MET A 298 -19.56 -12.73 -1.80
CA MET A 298 -20.10 -12.39 -0.48
C MET A 298 -21.53 -12.89 -0.24
N THR A 299 -22.16 -13.55 -1.22
CA THR A 299 -23.61 -13.85 -1.20
C THR A 299 -24.05 -14.63 0.03
N GLU A 300 -23.28 -15.61 0.50
CA GLU A 300 -23.61 -16.47 1.64
C GLU A 300 -23.04 -15.95 2.98
N TYR A 301 -22.24 -14.91 2.95
CA TYR A 301 -21.65 -14.36 4.17
C TYR A 301 -22.57 -13.37 4.86
N SER A 302 -22.79 -13.54 6.16
CA SER A 302 -23.63 -12.68 6.99
C SER A 302 -22.89 -12.21 8.25
N GLY A 303 -23.45 -11.17 8.92
CA GLY A 303 -22.95 -10.68 10.19
C GLY A 303 -21.45 -10.30 10.17
N ALA A 304 -20.69 -10.83 11.11
CA ALA A 304 -19.27 -10.50 11.29
C ALA A 304 -18.39 -10.94 10.11
N TYR A 305 -18.69 -12.06 9.47
CA TYR A 305 -17.90 -12.56 8.32
C TYR A 305 -18.02 -11.62 7.10
N PHE A 306 -19.23 -11.10 6.84
CA PHE A 306 -19.44 -10.08 5.82
C PHE A 306 -18.63 -8.81 6.11
N VAL A 307 -18.60 -8.39 7.39
CA VAL A 307 -17.82 -7.20 7.82
C VAL A 307 -16.34 -7.38 7.53
N LEU A 308 -15.78 -8.57 7.81
CA LEU A 308 -14.36 -8.86 7.57
C LEU A 308 -14.00 -8.79 6.10
N LEU A 309 -14.80 -9.40 5.20
CA LEU A 309 -14.58 -9.33 3.76
C LEU A 309 -14.65 -7.87 3.25
N TYR A 310 -15.70 -7.16 3.66
CA TYR A 310 -15.91 -5.77 3.26
C TYR A 310 -14.82 -4.83 3.79
N LEU A 311 -14.37 -5.04 5.03
CA LEU A 311 -13.26 -4.30 5.62
C LEU A 311 -11.94 -4.60 4.89
N GLY A 312 -11.69 -5.87 4.56
CA GLY A 312 -10.52 -6.29 3.79
C GLY A 312 -10.43 -5.58 2.46
N GLU A 313 -11.55 -5.44 1.74
CA GLU A 313 -11.63 -4.70 0.48
C GLU A 313 -11.20 -3.23 0.64
N PHE A 314 -11.67 -2.53 1.69
CA PHE A 314 -11.22 -1.16 1.95
C PHE A 314 -9.76 -1.09 2.34
N LEU A 315 -9.25 -2.04 3.13
CA LEU A 315 -7.84 -2.08 3.48
C LEU A 315 -6.97 -2.23 2.25
N HIS A 316 -7.37 -3.03 1.25
CA HIS A 316 -6.66 -3.16 -0.02
C HIS A 316 -6.65 -1.87 -0.84
N ILE A 317 -7.73 -1.05 -0.81
CA ILE A 317 -7.73 0.26 -1.46
C ILE A 317 -6.65 1.16 -0.84
N PHE A 318 -6.55 1.18 0.49
CA PHE A 318 -5.55 1.99 1.18
C PHE A 318 -4.15 1.42 1.03
N LEU A 319 -3.98 0.09 0.96
CA LEU A 319 -2.71 -0.56 0.66
C LEU A 319 -2.21 -0.16 -0.74
N GLY A 320 -3.07 -0.27 -1.76
CA GLY A 320 -2.75 0.19 -3.12
C GLY A 320 -2.39 1.67 -3.16
N GLY A 321 -3.14 2.52 -2.43
CA GLY A 321 -2.79 3.93 -2.27
C GLY A 321 -1.44 4.16 -1.59
N ALA A 322 -1.09 3.35 -0.60
CA ALA A 322 0.19 3.42 0.09
C ALA A 322 1.35 2.95 -0.81
N ILE A 323 1.15 1.93 -1.63
CA ILE A 323 2.14 1.48 -2.63
C ILE A 323 2.37 2.58 -3.68
N VAL A 324 1.32 3.21 -4.21
CA VAL A 324 1.43 4.35 -5.12
C VAL A 324 2.20 5.50 -4.48
N ALA A 325 1.90 5.82 -3.22
CA ALA A 325 2.58 6.89 -2.50
C ALA A 325 4.07 6.61 -2.29
N THR A 326 4.45 5.38 -1.95
CA THR A 326 5.85 4.99 -1.74
C THR A 326 6.63 4.92 -3.04
N LEU A 327 6.08 4.33 -4.09
CA LEU A 327 6.81 4.11 -5.34
C LEU A 327 6.90 5.36 -6.22
N PHE A 328 5.88 6.22 -6.24
CA PHE A 328 5.81 7.32 -7.20
C PHE A 328 5.78 8.72 -6.59
N LEU A 329 5.30 8.86 -5.35
CA LEU A 329 5.08 10.17 -4.73
C LEU A 329 6.05 10.47 -3.57
N GLY A 330 7.13 9.70 -3.43
CA GLY A 330 8.15 9.93 -2.40
C GLY A 330 7.71 9.57 -0.97
N GLY A 331 6.72 8.68 -0.79
CA GLY A 331 6.31 8.18 0.51
C GLY A 331 6.01 9.28 1.55
N PRO A 332 6.58 9.19 2.76
CA PRO A 332 6.38 10.18 3.83
C PRO A 332 7.10 11.52 3.60
N ALA A 333 7.90 11.65 2.53
CA ALA A 333 8.63 12.89 2.26
C ALA A 333 7.69 14.05 1.90
N GLY A 334 7.90 15.21 2.56
CA GLY A 334 7.15 16.42 2.28
C GLY A 334 7.58 17.58 3.19
N PRO A 335 7.34 18.84 2.79
CA PRO A 335 7.69 20.01 3.56
C PRO A 335 6.71 20.26 4.72
N LEU A 336 7.16 20.91 5.83
CA LEU A 336 6.38 21.48 6.91
C LEU A 336 5.63 20.51 7.85
N LEU A 337 5.12 19.38 7.38
CA LEU A 337 4.31 18.46 8.19
C LEU A 337 5.09 17.19 8.55
N PRO A 338 4.72 16.51 9.64
CA PRO A 338 5.29 15.20 9.97
C PRO A 338 5.09 14.19 8.81
N GLY A 339 6.06 13.29 8.59
CA GLY A 339 6.04 12.35 7.48
C GLY A 339 4.77 11.49 7.41
N ILE A 340 4.25 11.05 8.56
CA ILE A 340 3.00 10.27 8.61
C ILE A 340 1.80 11.06 8.05
N VAL A 341 1.73 12.36 8.30
CA VAL A 341 0.63 13.20 7.80
C VAL A 341 0.72 13.33 6.28
N TRP A 342 1.93 13.53 5.74
CA TRP A 342 2.15 13.54 4.29
C TRP A 342 1.77 12.21 3.64
N MET A 343 2.17 11.11 4.25
CA MET A 343 1.82 9.78 3.77
C MET A 343 0.30 9.59 3.73
N LEU A 344 -0.42 9.95 4.80
CA LEU A 344 -1.87 9.86 4.86
C LEU A 344 -2.56 10.76 3.83
N ILE A 345 -2.06 11.99 3.60
CA ILE A 345 -2.59 12.89 2.58
C ILE A 345 -2.44 12.27 1.18
N LYS A 346 -1.28 11.69 0.86
CA LYS A 346 -1.04 11.04 -0.44
C LYS A 346 -1.94 9.81 -0.64
N ILE A 347 -2.07 8.98 0.39
CA ILE A 347 -2.98 7.83 0.38
C ILE A 347 -4.43 8.29 0.15
N LEU A 348 -4.87 9.32 0.87
CA LEU A 348 -6.20 9.89 0.69
C LEU A 348 -6.40 10.51 -0.70
N ALA A 349 -5.38 11.13 -1.29
CA ALA A 349 -5.45 11.65 -2.65
C ALA A 349 -5.68 10.53 -3.68
N VAL A 350 -4.95 9.41 -3.57
CA VAL A 350 -5.17 8.23 -4.41
C VAL A 350 -6.55 7.63 -4.16
N TYR A 351 -6.99 7.55 -2.90
CA TYR A 351 -8.33 7.11 -2.55
C TYR A 351 -9.41 7.99 -3.19
N LEU A 352 -9.26 9.31 -3.12
CA LEU A 352 -10.18 10.26 -3.76
C LEU A 352 -10.25 10.05 -5.27
N PHE A 353 -9.11 9.79 -5.90
CA PHE A 353 -9.05 9.47 -7.32
C PHE A 353 -9.83 8.18 -7.64
N THR A 354 -9.65 7.12 -6.84
CA THR A 354 -10.38 5.85 -7.03
C THR A 354 -11.89 6.04 -6.86
N GLN A 355 -12.34 6.87 -5.90
CA GLN A 355 -13.75 7.17 -5.71
C GLN A 355 -14.31 8.05 -6.84
N TRP A 356 -13.52 8.99 -7.37
CA TRP A 356 -13.89 9.78 -8.54
C TRP A 356 -14.06 8.89 -9.77
N ALA A 357 -13.09 8.03 -10.07
CA ALA A 357 -13.15 7.09 -11.19
C ALA A 357 -14.40 6.18 -11.07
N ARG A 358 -14.66 5.65 -9.87
CA ARG A 358 -15.85 4.85 -9.58
C ARG A 358 -17.16 5.56 -9.91
N SER A 359 -17.23 6.86 -9.65
CA SER A 359 -18.47 7.64 -9.84
C SER A 359 -18.66 8.15 -11.27
N ALA A 360 -17.53 8.31 -12.02
CA ALA A 360 -17.54 8.93 -13.35
C ALA A 360 -17.63 7.91 -14.49
N VAL A 361 -17.07 6.69 -14.33
CA VAL A 361 -16.91 5.73 -15.42
C VAL A 361 -17.93 4.60 -15.32
N PRO A 362 -18.60 4.22 -16.43
CA PRO A 362 -19.50 3.07 -16.45
C PRO A 362 -18.72 1.76 -16.31
N ARG A 363 -19.41 0.72 -15.87
CA ARG A 363 -18.81 -0.59 -15.65
C ARG A 363 -18.43 -1.28 -16.96
N VAL A 364 -17.27 -1.97 -16.95
CA VAL A 364 -16.74 -2.76 -18.06
C VAL A 364 -17.15 -4.23 -17.89
N ARG A 365 -17.37 -4.97 -18.97
CA ARG A 365 -17.64 -6.42 -18.93
C ARG A 365 -16.36 -7.20 -18.67
N ILE A 366 -16.49 -8.40 -18.10
CA ILE A 366 -15.34 -9.27 -17.74
C ILE A 366 -14.45 -9.63 -18.92
N ASP A 367 -15.02 -9.92 -20.09
CA ASP A 367 -14.29 -10.22 -21.31
C ASP A 367 -13.40 -9.04 -21.75
N GLN A 368 -13.97 -7.83 -21.79
CA GLN A 368 -13.24 -6.61 -22.12
C GLN A 368 -12.15 -6.30 -21.09
N LEU A 369 -12.46 -6.51 -19.81
CA LEU A 369 -11.56 -6.30 -18.70
C LEU A 369 -10.32 -7.19 -18.82
N ILE A 370 -10.50 -8.48 -19.05
CA ILE A 370 -9.40 -9.43 -19.24
C ILE A 370 -8.59 -9.08 -20.51
N GLU A 371 -9.26 -8.68 -21.59
CA GLU A 371 -8.58 -8.28 -22.82
C GLU A 371 -7.72 -7.02 -22.63
N ILE A 372 -8.21 -6.01 -21.91
CA ILE A 372 -7.46 -4.81 -21.56
C ILE A 372 -6.25 -5.15 -20.69
N GLY A 373 -6.41 -6.03 -19.69
CA GLY A 373 -5.31 -6.48 -18.83
C GLY A 373 -4.18 -7.15 -19.62
N TRP A 374 -4.50 -8.19 -20.38
CA TRP A 374 -3.50 -9.00 -21.08
C TRP A 374 -2.95 -8.36 -22.36
N LYS A 375 -3.80 -7.78 -23.20
CA LYS A 375 -3.36 -7.22 -24.49
C LYS A 375 -2.95 -5.76 -24.40
N GLY A 376 -3.54 -4.99 -23.49
CA GLY A 376 -3.25 -3.57 -23.32
C GLY A 376 -2.19 -3.34 -22.25
N LEU A 377 -2.57 -3.48 -20.99
CA LEU A 377 -1.72 -3.09 -19.86
C LEU A 377 -0.43 -3.89 -19.76
N LEU A 378 -0.48 -5.21 -19.97
CA LEU A 378 0.71 -6.05 -19.90
C LEU A 378 1.73 -5.68 -20.98
N VAL A 379 1.30 -5.49 -22.22
CA VAL A 379 2.20 -5.11 -23.32
C VAL A 379 2.81 -3.73 -23.08
N MET A 380 2.00 -2.75 -22.63
CA MET A 380 2.47 -1.40 -22.33
C MET A 380 3.43 -1.40 -21.12
N SER A 381 3.17 -2.20 -20.09
CA SER A 381 4.05 -2.30 -18.91
C SER A 381 5.41 -2.91 -19.26
N PHE A 382 5.45 -3.97 -20.11
CA PHE A 382 6.71 -4.49 -20.60
C PHE A 382 7.46 -3.49 -21.48
N ALA A 383 6.77 -2.81 -22.39
CA ALA A 383 7.37 -1.78 -23.22
C ALA A 383 7.98 -0.65 -22.37
N ASN A 384 7.26 -0.21 -21.32
CA ASN A 384 7.76 0.78 -20.38
C ASN A 384 8.98 0.26 -19.59
N LEU A 385 8.97 -0.99 -19.15
CA LEU A 385 10.10 -1.60 -18.42
C LEU A 385 11.36 -1.64 -19.32
N VAL A 386 11.23 -2.10 -20.56
CA VAL A 386 12.35 -2.16 -21.52
C VAL A 386 12.86 -0.75 -21.80
N LEU A 387 11.98 0.22 -22.03
CA LEU A 387 12.35 1.61 -22.28
C LEU A 387 13.09 2.20 -21.06
N THR A 388 12.61 1.96 -19.85
CA THR A 388 13.27 2.40 -18.62
C THR A 388 14.67 1.76 -18.47
N ALA A 389 14.81 0.45 -18.75
CA ALA A 389 16.10 -0.24 -18.70
C ALA A 389 17.10 0.32 -19.71
N ILE A 390 16.65 0.65 -20.93
CA ILE A 390 17.47 1.29 -21.96
C ILE A 390 17.92 2.68 -21.48
N ILE A 391 17.02 3.51 -20.96
CA ILE A 391 17.34 4.86 -20.48
C ILE A 391 18.37 4.78 -19.35
N VAL A 392 18.16 3.90 -18.36
CA VAL A 392 19.09 3.70 -17.25
C VAL A 392 20.45 3.22 -17.77
N GLY A 393 20.49 2.26 -18.72
CA GLY A 393 21.73 1.76 -19.29
C GLY A 393 22.50 2.77 -20.16
N PHE A 394 21.83 3.82 -20.69
CA PHE A 394 22.52 4.91 -21.39
C PHE A 394 23.03 6.00 -20.44
N ILE A 395 22.48 6.11 -19.24
CA ILE A 395 22.82 7.14 -18.25
C ILE A 395 23.88 6.61 -17.28
N ALA A 396 23.88 5.30 -16.98
CA ALA A 396 24.89 4.62 -16.17
C ALA A 396 26.21 4.44 -16.94
#